data_43987ba0269bc5ea85af4921f56b9f80
#
_entry.id   43987ba0269bc5ea85af4921f56b9f80
#
_cell.length_a   1.000
_cell.length_b   1.000
_cell.length_c   1.000
_cell.angle_alpha   90.00
_cell.angle_beta   90.00
_cell.angle_gamma   90.00
#
_symmetry.space_group_name_H-M   'P 1'
#
loop_
_entity.id
_entity.type
_entity.pdbx_description
1 polymer ?
#
loop_
_entity_poly.entity_id
_entity_poly.type
_entity_poly.pdbx_seq_one_letter_code
_entity_poly.pdbx_strand_id
1 'polypeptide(L)'
;MPALPPQARVDTPEAHTQEDHIRRHDPATEASFKAHTKAAIELDVQAALAATAGPPQDVGQWGPLTGWPVVGVHTALLPNGNVLSFDSVGDSASENYAVHNFTRATVWNPVTGSHTNVDAHTGYNVFCAGLAHLPDGSVFLAGGNKDAQLNGIRQTHLFDPTSNTWSLGSDMAYERWYPSVTPLANGETLITGGRPDVPEVRSTAGGLRALTGASLALPLYPWLDVAPDGRAF
;
A
#
# COMPACT_ATOMS: atom_id res chain seq x y z
N MET A 1 24.99 -26.63 25.84
CA MET A 1 23.99 -25.72 25.29
C MET A 1 24.63 -24.97 24.13
N PRO A 2 24.18 -25.07 22.88
CA PRO A 2 24.73 -24.29 21.81
C PRO A 2 24.37 -22.83 21.99
N ALA A 3 25.33 -21.93 21.75
CA ALA A 3 25.16 -20.49 21.85
C ALA A 3 24.12 -20.02 20.81
N LEU A 4 23.19 -19.18 21.24
CA LEU A 4 22.23 -18.51 20.33
C LEU A 4 23.01 -17.65 19.32
N PRO A 5 22.58 -17.61 18.06
CA PRO A 5 23.17 -16.71 17.08
C PRO A 5 23.00 -15.25 17.53
N PRO A 6 23.92 -14.35 17.13
CA PRO A 6 23.84 -12.95 17.50
C PRO A 6 22.51 -12.39 16.97
N GLN A 7 21.75 -11.80 17.89
CA GLN A 7 20.52 -11.09 17.53
C GLN A 7 20.86 -10.05 16.48
N ALA A 8 20.15 -10.11 15.34
CA ALA A 8 20.17 -9.04 14.38
C ALA A 8 19.88 -7.73 15.13
N ARG A 9 20.72 -6.71 14.94
CA ARG A 9 20.44 -5.36 15.43
C ARG A 9 19.03 -5.03 14.95
N VAL A 10 18.13 -4.86 15.90
CA VAL A 10 16.89 -4.15 15.65
C VAL A 10 17.34 -2.74 15.35
N ASP A 11 17.33 -2.35 14.07
CA ASP A 11 17.48 -0.96 13.71
C ASP A 11 16.33 -0.25 14.42
N THR A 12 16.69 0.55 15.42
CA THR A 12 15.76 1.52 15.98
C THR A 12 15.23 2.31 14.79
N PRO A 13 13.93 2.56 14.67
CA PRO A 13 13.41 3.40 13.62
C PRO A 13 13.92 4.82 13.88
N GLU A 14 15.13 5.12 13.45
CA GLU A 14 15.53 6.48 13.18
C GLU A 14 14.52 6.97 12.18
N ALA A 15 13.80 7.99 12.57
CA ALA A 15 12.81 8.64 11.72
C ALA A 15 13.48 8.90 10.37
N HIS A 16 13.11 8.14 9.35
CA HIS A 16 13.53 8.42 7.99
C HIS A 16 13.06 9.83 7.70
N THR A 17 14.01 10.76 7.69
CA THR A 17 13.70 12.15 7.42
C THR A 17 13.31 12.29 5.96
N GLN A 18 12.49 13.26 5.66
CA GLN A 18 12.13 13.62 4.29
C GLN A 18 13.38 13.81 3.40
N GLU A 19 14.49 14.30 3.98
CA GLU A 19 15.79 14.44 3.32
C GLU A 19 16.42 13.09 2.94
N ASP A 20 16.24 12.05 3.74
CA ASP A 20 16.77 10.71 3.43
C ASP A 20 16.02 10.06 2.26
N HIS A 21 14.72 10.31 2.13
CA HIS A 21 13.94 9.91 0.96
C HIS A 21 14.39 10.64 -0.30
N ILE A 22 14.60 11.96 -0.23
CA ILE A 22 15.01 12.78 -1.38
C ILE A 22 16.43 12.41 -1.84
N ARG A 23 17.36 12.13 -0.94
CA ARG A 23 18.75 11.74 -1.27
C ARG A 23 18.87 10.39 -1.95
N ARG A 24 17.92 9.48 -1.75
CA ARG A 24 17.92 8.14 -2.37
C ARG A 24 17.46 8.13 -3.82
N HIS A 25 16.95 9.24 -4.33
CA HIS A 25 16.33 9.36 -5.66
C HIS A 25 17.13 10.21 -6.66
N ASP A 26 18.46 10.25 -6.52
CA ASP A 26 19.33 10.77 -7.60
C ASP A 26 19.22 9.88 -8.85
N PRO A 27 18.98 10.43 -10.05
CA PRO A 27 18.80 9.67 -11.30
C PRO A 27 19.93 8.69 -11.62
N ALA A 28 21.18 9.02 -11.28
CA ALA A 28 22.33 8.15 -11.50
C ALA A 28 22.32 6.95 -10.53
N THR A 29 21.97 7.19 -9.28
CA THR A 29 21.78 6.15 -8.25
C THR A 29 20.60 5.26 -8.61
N GLU A 30 19.53 5.82 -9.15
CA GLU A 30 18.35 5.09 -9.58
C GLU A 30 18.64 4.17 -10.78
N ALA A 31 19.38 4.63 -11.77
CA ALA A 31 19.77 3.81 -12.92
C ALA A 31 20.68 2.64 -12.49
N SER A 32 21.61 2.90 -11.59
CA SER A 32 22.48 1.87 -11.01
C SER A 32 21.68 0.88 -10.16
N PHE A 33 20.77 1.34 -9.34
CA PHE A 33 19.89 0.50 -8.53
C PHE A 33 18.99 -0.37 -9.40
N LYS A 34 18.36 0.17 -10.44
CA LYS A 34 17.52 -0.59 -11.39
C LYS A 34 18.33 -1.68 -12.09
N ALA A 35 19.55 -1.39 -12.53
CA ALA A 35 20.42 -2.37 -13.19
C ALA A 35 20.83 -3.50 -12.23
N HIS A 36 21.25 -3.15 -11.00
CA HIS A 36 21.61 -4.12 -9.97
C HIS A 36 20.41 -4.95 -9.50
N THR A 37 19.28 -4.31 -9.31
CA THR A 37 18.04 -4.98 -8.85
C THR A 37 17.53 -5.96 -9.90
N LYS A 38 17.56 -5.60 -11.18
CA LYS A 38 17.16 -6.51 -12.26
C LYS A 38 18.06 -7.74 -12.32
N ALA A 39 19.38 -7.55 -12.29
CA ALA A 39 20.34 -8.66 -12.32
C ALA A 39 20.24 -9.54 -11.05
N ALA A 40 20.05 -8.93 -9.87
CA ALA A 40 19.87 -9.67 -8.62
C ALA A 40 18.57 -10.49 -8.64
N ILE A 41 17.46 -9.89 -9.09
CA ILE A 41 16.19 -10.61 -9.22
C ILE A 41 16.30 -11.77 -10.22
N GLU A 42 16.95 -11.56 -11.36
CA GLU A 42 17.19 -12.64 -12.34
C GLU A 42 18.03 -13.78 -11.75
N LEU A 43 19.07 -13.47 -10.95
CA LEU A 43 19.89 -14.45 -10.26
C LEU A 43 19.11 -15.18 -9.15
N ASP A 44 18.34 -14.47 -8.34
CA ASP A 44 17.52 -15.06 -7.28
C ASP A 44 16.41 -15.95 -7.85
N VAL A 45 15.78 -15.55 -8.95
CA VAL A 45 14.79 -16.36 -9.67
C VAL A 45 15.44 -17.62 -10.25
N GLN A 46 16.62 -17.54 -10.85
CA GLN A 46 17.36 -18.69 -11.35
C GLN A 46 17.77 -19.63 -10.21
N ALA A 47 18.23 -19.07 -9.08
CA ALA A 47 18.57 -19.85 -7.89
C ALA A 47 17.35 -20.54 -7.29
N ALA A 48 16.22 -19.82 -7.21
CA ALA A 48 14.94 -20.39 -6.70
C ALA A 48 14.40 -21.48 -7.63
N LEU A 49 14.48 -21.31 -8.97
CA LEU A 49 14.10 -22.31 -9.93
C LEU A 49 15.01 -23.56 -9.88
N ALA A 50 16.31 -23.39 -9.58
CA ALA A 50 17.27 -24.47 -9.44
C ALA A 50 17.16 -25.21 -8.08
N ALA A 51 16.66 -24.56 -7.04
CA ALA A 51 16.58 -25.12 -5.68
C ALA A 51 15.37 -26.03 -5.43
N THR A 52 14.42 -26.12 -6.37
CA THR A 52 13.20 -26.92 -6.18
C THR A 52 13.40 -28.36 -6.58
N ALA A 53 14.08 -29.14 -5.71
CA ALA A 53 14.19 -30.61 -5.83
C ALA A 53 12.99 -31.29 -5.12
N GLY A 54 11.76 -31.09 -5.61
CA GLY A 54 10.56 -31.72 -5.06
C GLY A 54 9.30 -31.35 -5.84
N PRO A 55 8.17 -32.04 -5.60
CA PRO A 55 6.93 -31.68 -6.27
C PRO A 55 6.40 -30.33 -5.77
N PRO A 56 5.82 -29.49 -6.64
CA PRO A 56 5.40 -28.11 -6.30
C PRO A 56 4.49 -27.99 -5.08
N GLN A 57 3.67 -28.97 -4.79
CA GLN A 57 2.77 -28.99 -3.65
C GLN A 57 3.51 -29.09 -2.31
N ASP A 58 4.75 -29.60 -2.28
CA ASP A 58 5.54 -29.79 -1.07
C ASP A 58 6.56 -28.67 -0.86
N VAL A 59 7.14 -28.16 -1.95
CA VAL A 59 8.24 -27.20 -1.91
C VAL A 59 7.90 -25.83 -2.48
N GLY A 60 6.71 -25.66 -3.08
CA GLY A 60 6.35 -24.47 -3.85
C GLY A 60 7.02 -24.43 -5.23
N GLN A 61 6.57 -23.52 -6.07
CA GLN A 61 7.15 -23.28 -7.39
C GLN A 61 6.91 -21.82 -7.80
N TRP A 62 7.98 -21.17 -8.27
CA TRP A 62 7.84 -19.86 -8.93
C TRP A 62 7.35 -20.05 -10.37
N GLY A 63 6.35 -19.25 -10.75
CA GLY A 63 5.93 -19.14 -12.14
C GLY A 63 6.90 -18.30 -12.97
N PRO A 64 6.70 -18.22 -14.29
CA PRO A 64 7.47 -17.32 -15.14
C PRO A 64 7.24 -15.87 -14.73
N LEU A 65 8.27 -15.02 -14.91
CA LEU A 65 8.12 -13.58 -14.76
C LEU A 65 7.17 -13.04 -15.85
N THR A 66 6.21 -12.23 -15.42
CA THR A 66 5.26 -11.56 -16.31
C THR A 66 5.40 -10.06 -16.17
N GLY A 67 5.25 -9.32 -17.28
CA GLY A 67 5.23 -7.87 -17.26
C GLY A 67 3.94 -7.35 -16.61
N TRP A 68 4.07 -6.32 -15.78
CA TRP A 68 2.94 -5.61 -15.17
C TRP A 68 2.93 -4.15 -15.61
N PRO A 69 1.72 -3.55 -15.86
CA PRO A 69 1.62 -2.17 -16.32
C PRO A 69 1.88 -1.14 -15.21
N VAL A 70 1.86 -1.57 -13.94
CA VAL A 70 2.13 -0.75 -12.76
C VAL A 70 3.08 -1.50 -11.82
N VAL A 71 3.78 -0.78 -10.97
CA VAL A 71 4.51 -1.41 -9.86
C VAL A 71 3.51 -1.79 -8.78
N GLY A 72 3.41 -3.08 -8.44
CA GLY A 72 2.42 -3.60 -7.49
C GLY A 72 2.72 -3.23 -6.03
N VAL A 73 2.86 -1.95 -5.74
CA VAL A 73 3.14 -1.43 -4.38
C VAL A 73 1.91 -1.62 -3.49
N HIS A 74 0.74 -1.30 -4.01
CA HIS A 74 -0.54 -1.51 -3.33
C HIS A 74 -1.35 -2.53 -4.09
N THR A 75 -1.83 -3.54 -3.40
CA THR A 75 -2.65 -4.62 -3.99
C THR A 75 -3.83 -4.97 -3.10
N ALA A 76 -4.96 -5.32 -3.72
CA ALA A 76 -6.14 -5.83 -3.05
C ALA A 76 -6.74 -6.99 -3.85
N LEU A 77 -6.95 -8.15 -3.20
CA LEU A 77 -7.68 -9.26 -3.79
C LEU A 77 -9.17 -8.92 -3.79
N LEU A 78 -9.77 -8.83 -4.96
CA LEU A 78 -11.17 -8.46 -5.12
C LEU A 78 -12.12 -9.67 -4.93
N PRO A 79 -13.39 -9.46 -4.55
CA PRO A 79 -14.35 -10.55 -4.32
C PRO A 79 -14.56 -11.46 -5.55
N ASN A 80 -14.32 -10.96 -6.76
CA ASN A 80 -14.41 -11.71 -8.01
C ASN A 80 -13.15 -12.52 -8.34
N GLY A 81 -12.16 -12.55 -7.46
CA GLY A 81 -10.88 -13.25 -7.63
C GLY A 81 -9.84 -12.50 -8.46
N ASN A 82 -10.15 -11.31 -8.97
CA ASN A 82 -9.19 -10.43 -9.61
C ASN A 82 -8.35 -9.67 -8.57
N VAL A 83 -7.27 -9.06 -8.99
CA VAL A 83 -6.40 -8.27 -8.11
C VAL A 83 -6.33 -6.82 -8.61
N LEU A 84 -6.81 -5.89 -7.80
CA LEU A 84 -6.52 -4.47 -7.98
C LEU A 84 -5.07 -4.21 -7.59
N SER A 85 -4.34 -3.49 -8.44
CA SER A 85 -2.97 -3.06 -8.14
C SER A 85 -2.79 -1.62 -8.60
N PHE A 86 -2.09 -0.82 -7.79
CA PHE A 86 -1.81 0.57 -8.13
C PHE A 86 -0.46 1.04 -7.58
N ASP A 87 0.10 2.05 -8.25
CA ASP A 87 1.32 2.75 -7.87
C ASP A 87 1.09 4.26 -7.78
N SER A 88 2.04 5.06 -8.25
CA SER A 88 1.94 6.53 -8.27
C SER A 88 1.49 7.05 -9.64
N VAL A 89 1.86 8.28 -9.98
CA VAL A 89 1.44 8.99 -11.20
C VAL A 89 2.38 8.79 -12.40
N GLY A 90 3.48 8.07 -12.24
CA GLY A 90 4.49 7.93 -13.30
C GLY A 90 5.35 6.68 -13.16
N ASP A 91 6.32 6.53 -14.06
CA ASP A 91 7.18 5.35 -14.20
C ASP A 91 8.49 5.43 -13.41
N SER A 92 8.78 6.56 -12.79
CA SER A 92 9.99 6.76 -11.99
C SER A 92 9.72 6.49 -10.52
N ALA A 93 10.71 5.94 -9.82
CA ALA A 93 10.69 5.81 -8.36
C ALA A 93 10.85 7.16 -7.65
N SER A 94 11.20 8.23 -8.37
CA SER A 94 11.27 9.58 -7.79
C SER A 94 9.88 10.22 -7.77
N GLU A 95 9.46 10.72 -6.60
CA GLU A 95 8.21 11.44 -6.42
C GLU A 95 8.23 12.89 -6.98
N ASN A 96 9.15 13.17 -7.91
CA ASN A 96 9.39 14.51 -8.47
C ASN A 96 8.40 14.92 -9.59
N TYR A 97 7.20 14.36 -9.59
CA TYR A 97 6.16 14.75 -10.53
C TYR A 97 5.51 16.07 -10.11
N ALA A 98 5.37 16.98 -11.06
CA ALA A 98 4.69 18.25 -10.82
C ALA A 98 3.18 18.10 -10.61
N VAL A 99 2.59 16.99 -11.03
CA VAL A 99 1.15 16.75 -11.03
C VAL A 99 0.84 15.46 -10.28
N HIS A 100 0.07 15.58 -9.20
CA HIS A 100 -0.38 14.46 -8.35
C HIS A 100 -1.91 14.40 -8.33
N ASN A 101 -2.55 14.37 -9.50
CA ASN A 101 -4.01 14.45 -9.64
C ASN A 101 -4.67 13.16 -10.15
N PHE A 102 -3.92 12.08 -10.27
CA PHE A 102 -4.43 10.76 -10.62
C PHE A 102 -3.52 9.67 -10.02
N THR A 103 -3.92 8.40 -10.18
CA THR A 103 -3.11 7.25 -9.79
C THR A 103 -3.18 6.20 -10.87
N ARG A 104 -2.04 5.66 -11.27
CA ARG A 104 -1.97 4.52 -12.19
C ARG A 104 -2.46 3.26 -11.49
N ALA A 105 -3.40 2.58 -12.11
CA ALA A 105 -3.98 1.38 -11.54
C ALA A 105 -4.40 0.36 -12.61
N THR A 106 -4.37 -0.90 -12.23
CA THR A 106 -4.80 -2.02 -13.07
C THR A 106 -5.57 -3.04 -12.26
N VAL A 107 -6.52 -3.70 -12.90
CA VAL A 107 -7.12 -4.94 -12.39
C VAL A 107 -6.55 -6.10 -13.19
N TRP A 108 -5.86 -7.00 -12.50
CA TRP A 108 -5.30 -8.22 -13.06
C TRP A 108 -6.25 -9.40 -12.85
N ASN A 109 -6.49 -10.16 -13.92
CA ASN A 109 -7.23 -11.42 -13.86
C ASN A 109 -6.23 -12.59 -13.82
N PRO A 110 -6.12 -13.31 -12.70
CA PRO A 110 -5.15 -14.40 -12.55
C PRO A 110 -5.45 -15.62 -13.43
N VAL A 111 -6.70 -15.79 -13.88
CA VAL A 111 -7.09 -16.93 -14.74
C VAL A 111 -6.64 -16.72 -16.17
N THR A 112 -6.77 -15.50 -16.67
CA THR A 112 -6.43 -15.16 -18.07
C THR A 112 -5.07 -14.50 -18.23
N GLY A 113 -4.48 -14.00 -17.13
CA GLY A 113 -3.27 -13.18 -17.13
C GLY A 113 -3.48 -11.76 -17.68
N SER A 114 -4.72 -11.37 -18.00
CA SER A 114 -5.01 -10.07 -18.59
C SER A 114 -5.04 -8.95 -17.56
N HIS A 115 -4.70 -7.74 -18.02
CA HIS A 115 -4.76 -6.49 -17.27
C HIS A 115 -5.82 -5.56 -17.85
N THR A 116 -6.62 -4.95 -16.99
CA THR A 116 -7.55 -3.88 -17.36
C THR A 116 -7.07 -2.58 -16.72
N ASN A 117 -6.81 -1.54 -17.53
CA ASN A 117 -6.48 -0.22 -16.98
C ASN A 117 -7.69 0.34 -16.23
N VAL A 118 -7.45 0.79 -15.01
CA VAL A 118 -8.45 1.40 -14.11
C VAL A 118 -7.86 2.61 -13.40
N ASP A 119 -7.04 3.41 -14.09
CA ASP A 119 -6.41 4.59 -13.51
C ASP A 119 -7.42 5.46 -12.75
N ALA A 120 -7.04 5.87 -11.54
CA ALA A 120 -7.91 6.68 -10.69
C ALA A 120 -7.82 8.16 -11.06
N HIS A 121 -8.70 8.64 -11.92
CA HIS A 121 -8.81 10.04 -12.33
C HIS A 121 -9.74 10.83 -11.41
N THR A 122 -9.49 10.78 -10.10
CA THR A 122 -10.31 11.43 -9.07
C THR A 122 -9.85 12.84 -8.71
N GLY A 123 -8.76 13.31 -9.31
CA GLY A 123 -8.11 14.57 -8.96
C GLY A 123 -7.04 14.45 -7.86
N TYR A 124 -6.76 13.22 -7.40
CA TYR A 124 -5.83 12.95 -6.31
C TYR A 124 -4.98 11.71 -6.59
N ASN A 125 -3.78 11.68 -5.99
CA ASN A 125 -2.91 10.51 -6.00
C ASN A 125 -3.10 9.70 -4.70
N VAL A 126 -3.62 8.47 -4.81
CA VAL A 126 -3.83 7.56 -3.68
C VAL A 126 -2.61 6.68 -3.38
N PHE A 127 -1.49 6.89 -4.04
CA PHE A 127 -0.23 6.27 -3.66
C PHE A 127 0.11 6.61 -2.20
N CYS A 128 0.61 5.66 -1.44
CA CYS A 128 0.86 5.81 0.00
C CYS A 128 -0.42 5.95 0.86
N ALA A 129 -1.60 5.58 0.35
CA ALA A 129 -2.81 5.45 1.15
C ALA A 129 -2.79 4.19 2.01
N GLY A 130 -3.56 4.19 3.09
CA GLY A 130 -4.01 2.95 3.74
C GLY A 130 -5.24 2.40 3.03
N LEU A 131 -5.40 1.07 2.99
CA LEU A 131 -6.55 0.44 2.33
C LEU A 131 -7.14 -0.71 3.15
N ALA A 132 -8.45 -0.93 2.98
CA ALA A 132 -9.15 -2.10 3.51
C ALA A 132 -10.38 -2.43 2.67
N HIS A 133 -10.83 -3.69 2.74
CA HIS A 133 -12.12 -4.07 2.16
C HIS A 133 -13.27 -3.64 3.07
N LEU A 134 -14.34 -3.17 2.46
CA LEU A 134 -15.61 -2.95 3.13
C LEU A 134 -16.51 -4.20 3.05
N PRO A 135 -17.53 -4.30 3.90
CA PRO A 135 -18.46 -5.45 3.90
C PRO A 135 -19.17 -5.69 2.57
N ASP A 136 -19.34 -4.67 1.74
CA ASP A 136 -19.94 -4.78 0.40
C ASP A 136 -18.95 -5.26 -0.69
N GLY A 137 -17.69 -5.49 -0.31
CA GLY A 137 -16.62 -5.94 -1.21
C GLY A 137 -15.88 -4.82 -1.92
N SER A 138 -16.29 -3.56 -1.76
CA SER A 138 -15.51 -2.42 -2.27
C SER A 138 -14.20 -2.25 -1.51
N VAL A 139 -13.21 -1.63 -2.15
CA VAL A 139 -11.93 -1.29 -1.51
C VAL A 139 -11.99 0.17 -1.09
N PHE A 140 -11.85 0.41 0.21
CA PHE A 140 -11.77 1.74 0.80
C PHE A 140 -10.31 2.15 0.97
N LEU A 141 -9.98 3.38 0.58
CA LEU A 141 -8.65 3.96 0.72
C LEU A 141 -8.74 5.30 1.47
N ALA A 142 -7.79 5.52 2.37
CA ALA A 142 -7.69 6.75 3.15
C ALA A 142 -6.31 7.38 2.99
N GLY A 143 -6.28 8.68 2.69
CA GLY A 143 -5.04 9.42 2.47
C GLY A 143 -4.41 9.14 1.10
N GLY A 144 -3.15 9.48 0.97
CA GLY A 144 -2.37 9.35 -0.26
C GLY A 144 -1.27 10.41 -0.34
N ASN A 145 -0.75 10.65 -1.53
CA ASN A 145 0.39 11.52 -1.78
C ASN A 145 -0.04 12.80 -2.51
N LYS A 146 0.18 13.96 -1.88
CA LYS A 146 -0.22 15.26 -2.42
C LYS A 146 0.80 15.86 -3.37
N ASP A 147 2.07 15.66 -3.07
CA ASP A 147 3.19 16.32 -3.75
C ASP A 147 4.51 15.58 -3.55
N ALA A 148 5.55 16.06 -4.21
CA ALA A 148 6.91 15.54 -4.10
C ALA A 148 7.55 15.73 -2.69
N GLN A 149 6.95 16.51 -1.83
CA GLN A 149 7.36 16.73 -0.44
C GLN A 149 6.73 15.71 0.52
N LEU A 150 6.02 14.70 -0.03
CA LEU A 150 5.40 13.61 0.72
C LEU A 150 4.33 14.11 1.71
N ASN A 151 3.64 15.18 1.35
CA ASN A 151 2.47 15.64 2.09
C ASN A 151 1.29 14.70 1.80
N GLY A 152 0.48 14.47 2.83
CA GLY A 152 -0.72 13.65 2.71
C GLY A 152 -1.90 14.36 2.08
N ILE A 153 -2.94 13.61 1.73
CA ILE A 153 -4.24 14.14 1.36
C ILE A 153 -5.29 13.77 2.40
N ARG A 154 -6.37 14.54 2.48
CA ARG A 154 -7.52 14.25 3.36
C ARG A 154 -8.63 13.46 2.70
N GLN A 155 -8.55 13.27 1.40
CA GLN A 155 -9.55 12.56 0.62
C GLN A 155 -9.52 11.07 0.93
N THR A 156 -10.70 10.47 0.87
CA THR A 156 -10.86 9.02 0.85
C THR A 156 -11.42 8.59 -0.50
N HIS A 157 -11.12 7.36 -0.88
CA HIS A 157 -11.52 6.81 -2.15
C HIS A 157 -12.18 5.46 -1.96
N LEU A 158 -13.01 5.10 -2.91
CA LEU A 158 -13.67 3.81 -3.01
C LEU A 158 -13.42 3.26 -4.41
N PHE A 159 -13.04 1.99 -4.47
CA PHE A 159 -13.00 1.24 -5.72
C PHE A 159 -14.10 0.18 -5.71
N ASP A 160 -15.00 0.24 -6.67
CA ASP A 160 -16.05 -0.76 -6.87
C ASP A 160 -15.53 -1.87 -7.80
N PRO A 161 -15.36 -3.10 -7.30
CA PRO A 161 -14.86 -4.22 -8.10
C PRO A 161 -15.88 -4.76 -9.12
N THR A 162 -17.14 -4.36 -9.03
CA THR A 162 -18.18 -4.79 -9.97
C THR A 162 -18.13 -3.97 -11.26
N SER A 163 -17.97 -2.66 -11.11
CA SER A 163 -17.91 -1.72 -12.24
C SER A 163 -16.48 -1.36 -12.64
N ASN A 164 -15.47 -1.72 -11.81
CA ASN A 164 -14.08 -1.28 -11.93
C ASN A 164 -13.94 0.25 -11.96
N THR A 165 -14.68 0.94 -11.10
CA THR A 165 -14.69 2.40 -11.05
C THR A 165 -14.24 2.94 -9.70
N TRP A 166 -13.65 4.13 -9.75
CA TRP A 166 -13.24 4.90 -8.58
C TRP A 166 -14.27 5.99 -8.26
N SER A 167 -14.47 6.24 -6.98
CA SER A 167 -15.26 7.37 -6.49
C SER A 167 -14.61 7.98 -5.25
N LEU A 168 -14.96 9.25 -4.97
CA LEU A 168 -14.57 9.91 -3.73
C LEU A 168 -15.53 9.53 -2.61
N GLY A 169 -14.97 9.27 -1.42
CA GLY A 169 -15.72 9.17 -0.17
C GLY A 169 -15.75 10.51 0.57
N SER A 170 -16.13 10.48 1.83
CA SER A 170 -16.07 11.66 2.71
C SER A 170 -14.62 12.05 3.02
N ASP A 171 -14.34 13.34 3.10
CA ASP A 171 -13.04 13.84 3.50
C ASP A 171 -12.76 13.56 4.99
N MET A 172 -11.53 13.18 5.30
CA MET A 172 -11.01 13.13 6.66
C MET A 172 -10.86 14.54 7.26
N ALA A 173 -10.84 14.64 8.57
CA ALA A 173 -10.49 15.89 9.26
C ALA A 173 -9.01 16.25 9.04
N TYR A 174 -8.14 15.25 8.88
CA TYR A 174 -6.69 15.42 8.78
C TYR A 174 -6.14 14.86 7.47
N GLU A 175 -5.11 15.53 6.91
CA GLU A 175 -4.31 14.98 5.81
C GLU A 175 -3.46 13.83 6.32
N ARG A 176 -3.42 12.69 5.58
CA ARG A 176 -2.65 11.51 5.96
C ARG A 176 -1.78 11.00 4.83
N TRP A 177 -0.55 10.70 5.19
CA TRP A 177 0.45 10.05 4.35
C TRP A 177 0.97 8.82 5.08
N TYR A 178 0.80 7.63 4.51
CA TYR A 178 1.08 6.33 5.14
C TYR A 178 0.22 6.03 6.40
N PRO A 179 -1.10 6.20 6.35
CA PRO A 179 -1.97 5.74 7.43
C PRO A 179 -2.21 4.23 7.33
N SER A 180 -2.58 3.60 8.44
CA SER A 180 -3.20 2.27 8.45
C SER A 180 -4.72 2.38 8.48
N VAL A 181 -5.37 1.43 7.80
CA VAL A 181 -6.83 1.30 7.73
C VAL A 181 -7.23 -0.10 8.18
N THR A 182 -8.02 -0.19 9.26
CA THR A 182 -8.34 -1.45 9.91
C THR A 182 -9.85 -1.62 10.02
N PRO A 183 -10.44 -2.67 9.41
CA PRO A 183 -11.85 -3.00 9.60
C PRO A 183 -12.15 -3.37 11.06
N LEU A 184 -13.25 -2.88 11.60
CA LEU A 184 -13.73 -3.18 12.93
C LEU A 184 -14.88 -4.21 12.89
N ALA A 185 -15.08 -4.94 13.98
CA ALA A 185 -16.10 -5.98 14.07
C ALA A 185 -17.54 -5.47 13.88
N ASN A 186 -17.80 -4.19 14.12
CA ASN A 186 -19.10 -3.54 13.92
C ASN A 186 -19.32 -3.03 12.48
N GLY A 187 -18.39 -3.32 11.55
CA GLY A 187 -18.44 -2.87 10.16
C GLY A 187 -17.92 -1.45 9.91
N GLU A 188 -17.54 -0.73 10.95
CA GLU A 188 -16.82 0.54 10.83
C GLU A 188 -15.36 0.30 10.41
N THR A 189 -14.65 1.35 10.04
CA THR A 189 -13.25 1.26 9.64
C THR A 189 -12.43 2.30 10.39
N LEU A 190 -11.42 1.86 11.14
CA LEU A 190 -10.50 2.72 11.89
C LEU A 190 -9.34 3.15 10.99
N ILE A 191 -9.02 4.44 11.03
CA ILE A 191 -7.90 5.07 10.30
C ILE A 191 -6.94 5.64 11.34
N THR A 192 -5.69 5.18 11.34
CA THR A 192 -4.68 5.60 12.33
C THR A 192 -3.38 5.98 11.65
N GLY A 193 -2.54 6.76 12.33
CA GLY A 193 -1.22 7.15 11.84
C GLY A 193 -1.27 8.04 10.59
N GLY A 194 -0.20 8.01 9.83
CA GLY A 194 -0.05 8.87 8.65
C GLY A 194 0.23 10.33 9.00
N ARG A 195 0.98 10.57 10.08
CA ARG A 195 1.42 11.81 10.74
C ARG A 195 0.45 12.38 11.79
N PRO A 196 -0.88 12.53 11.54
CA PRO A 196 -1.76 12.98 12.63
C PRO A 196 -1.89 11.96 13.77
N ASP A 197 -1.84 12.45 15.01
CA ASP A 197 -1.97 11.61 16.21
C ASP A 197 -3.41 11.22 16.51
N VAL A 198 -4.39 11.96 15.95
CA VAL A 198 -5.81 11.73 16.20
C VAL A 198 -6.35 10.70 15.21
N PRO A 199 -6.82 9.53 15.65
CA PRO A 199 -7.47 8.55 14.79
C PRO A 199 -8.82 9.06 14.27
N GLU A 200 -9.29 8.47 13.17
CA GLU A 200 -10.62 8.70 12.63
C GLU A 200 -11.33 7.38 12.38
N VAL A 201 -12.65 7.40 12.44
CA VAL A 201 -13.48 6.23 12.13
C VAL A 201 -14.47 6.57 11.04
N ARG A 202 -14.47 5.73 10.00
CA ARG A 202 -15.49 5.72 8.96
C ARG A 202 -16.66 4.84 9.44
N SER A 203 -17.84 5.41 9.50
CA SER A 203 -19.08 4.67 9.79
C SER A 203 -19.49 3.79 8.60
N THR A 204 -20.37 2.84 8.84
CA THR A 204 -20.95 2.00 7.78
C THR A 204 -21.74 2.80 6.74
N ALA A 205 -22.26 3.99 7.12
CA ALA A 205 -22.90 4.93 6.19
C ALA A 205 -21.92 5.82 5.43
N GLY A 206 -20.60 5.69 5.65
CA GLY A 206 -19.55 6.40 4.93
C GLY A 206 -19.13 7.74 5.54
N GLY A 207 -19.78 8.21 6.60
CA GLY A 207 -19.36 9.42 7.33
C GLY A 207 -18.12 9.19 8.18
N LEU A 208 -17.29 10.22 8.36
CA LEU A 208 -16.08 10.18 9.17
C LEU A 208 -16.24 10.98 10.46
N ARG A 209 -15.62 10.48 11.53
CA ARG A 209 -15.50 11.18 12.81
C ARG A 209 -14.11 11.05 13.40
N ALA A 210 -13.57 12.12 13.94
CA ALA A 210 -12.29 12.11 14.64
C ALA A 210 -12.47 11.61 16.08
N LEU A 211 -11.53 10.80 16.55
CA LEU A 211 -11.51 10.29 17.92
C LEU A 211 -10.54 11.14 18.76
N THR A 212 -10.96 12.36 19.09
CA THR A 212 -10.10 13.35 19.76
C THR A 212 -9.62 12.92 21.16
N GLY A 213 -10.35 12.02 21.81
CA GLY A 213 -9.95 11.45 23.10
C GLY A 213 -8.97 10.27 23.01
N ALA A 214 -8.64 9.80 21.80
CA ALA A 214 -7.75 8.66 21.56
C ALA A 214 -6.46 9.07 20.82
N SER A 215 -6.01 10.30 21.03
CA SER A 215 -4.78 10.81 20.40
C SER A 215 -3.57 10.00 20.87
N LEU A 216 -2.79 9.48 19.91
CA LEU A 216 -1.59 8.71 20.15
C LEU A 216 -0.62 8.89 18.98
N ALA A 217 0.62 9.28 19.28
CA ALA A 217 1.67 9.33 18.28
C ALA A 217 2.04 7.92 17.81
N LEU A 218 1.84 7.66 16.53
CA LEU A 218 2.08 6.38 15.90
C LEU A 218 3.07 6.52 14.74
N PRO A 219 3.87 5.48 14.44
CA PRO A 219 4.73 5.49 13.25
C PRO A 219 3.88 5.55 11.97
N LEU A 220 4.55 5.71 10.83
CA LEU A 220 3.93 5.54 9.52
C LEU A 220 3.54 4.06 9.32
N TYR A 221 2.36 3.81 8.73
CA TYR A 221 1.78 2.46 8.59
C TYR A 221 1.83 1.68 9.92
N PRO A 222 1.25 2.21 11.02
CA PRO A 222 1.27 1.50 12.28
C PRO A 222 0.60 0.13 12.14
N TRP A 223 1.23 -0.89 12.70
CA TRP A 223 0.61 -2.20 12.79
C TRP A 223 -0.56 -2.13 13.78
N LEU A 224 -1.72 -2.63 13.37
CA LEU A 224 -2.93 -2.56 14.19
C LEU A 224 -3.76 -3.82 14.02
N ASP A 225 -4.08 -4.46 15.12
CA ASP A 225 -4.92 -5.64 15.19
C ASP A 225 -6.21 -5.36 15.99
N VAL A 226 -7.24 -6.18 15.75
CA VAL A 226 -8.50 -6.13 16.50
C VAL A 226 -8.64 -7.40 17.31
N ALA A 227 -8.70 -7.24 18.64
CA ALA A 227 -8.89 -8.34 19.57
C ALA A 227 -10.30 -8.95 19.43
N PRO A 228 -10.53 -10.19 19.91
CA PRO A 228 -11.86 -10.81 19.88
C PRO A 228 -12.94 -10.05 20.64
N ASP A 229 -12.57 -9.19 21.59
CA ASP A 229 -13.47 -8.32 22.32
C ASP A 229 -13.75 -6.98 21.59
N GLY A 230 -13.23 -6.80 20.38
CA GLY A 230 -13.43 -5.63 19.53
C GLY A 230 -12.49 -4.45 19.81
N ARG A 231 -11.57 -4.56 20.76
CA ARG A 231 -10.54 -3.53 21.00
C ARG A 231 -9.46 -3.57 19.94
N ALA A 232 -9.02 -2.40 19.48
CA ALA A 232 -7.87 -2.24 18.62
C ALA A 232 -6.59 -2.02 19.46
N PHE A 233 -5.47 -2.62 19.07
CA PHE A 233 -4.18 -2.53 19.76
C PHE A 233 -3.01 -2.67 18.77
#